data_b54c5479d40501a25f1cb4927d1f3eab
#
_entry.id   b54c5479d40501a25f1cb4927d1f3eab
#
_cell.length_a   1.000
_cell.length_b   1.000
_cell.length_c   1.000
_cell.angle_alpha   90.00
_cell.angle_beta   90.00
_cell.angle_gamma   90.00
#
_symmetry.space_group_name_H-M   'P 1'
#
loop_
_entity.id
_entity.type
_entity.pdbx_description
1 polymer ?
#
loop_
_entity_poly.entity_id
_entity_poly.type
_entity_poly.pdbx_seq_one_letter_code
_entity_poly.pdbx_strand_id
1 'polypeptide(L)'
;MNRETDSTNSSGAAISLSIPPSDSTLFKHKATSDVVLFLTNHRFSDFSLRELATQIGHSHQSVRRAVNVLSANDLVVESPGSNQRLVHINRQRLSIPDDPILRIPQPEYHQPVKAAVTELRENITDVVGIILYGSVARGEADRRSDIDLWVLTRS
;
A
#
# COMPACT_ATOMS: atom_id res chain seq x y z
N MET A 1 -13.12 16.69 -4.60
CA MET A 1 -12.85 15.50 -3.78
C MET A 1 -11.43 15.62 -3.25
N ASN A 2 -11.31 16.04 -2.01
CA ASN A 2 -9.99 16.15 -1.38
C ASN A 2 -9.50 14.74 -1.07
N ARG A 3 -8.60 14.24 -1.91
CA ARG A 3 -7.72 13.18 -1.47
C ARG A 3 -6.79 13.81 -0.43
N GLU A 4 -7.05 13.60 0.84
CA GLU A 4 -6.07 13.90 1.86
C GLU A 4 -4.79 13.18 1.44
N THR A 5 -3.78 13.98 1.13
CA THR A 5 -2.43 13.49 0.97
C THR A 5 -1.97 13.06 2.36
N ASP A 6 -2.27 11.82 2.71
CA ASP A 6 -1.62 11.16 3.83
C ASP A 6 -0.16 10.94 3.41
N SER A 7 0.61 12.03 3.47
CA SER A 7 2.06 12.01 3.26
C SER A 7 2.69 11.40 4.52
N THR A 8 2.34 10.14 4.78
CA THR A 8 3.02 9.35 5.79
C THR A 8 4.47 9.19 5.36
N ASN A 9 5.34 9.74 6.16
CA ASN A 9 6.78 9.68 6.00
C ASN A 9 7.20 8.23 5.72
N SER A 10 7.65 7.96 4.50
CA SER A 10 8.16 6.65 4.08
C SER A 10 9.64 6.45 4.42
N SER A 11 10.16 7.22 5.39
CA SER A 11 11.55 7.08 5.87
C SER A 11 11.81 5.65 6.32
N GLY A 12 12.84 5.05 5.77
CA GLY A 12 13.18 3.65 6.06
C GLY A 12 12.30 2.62 5.34
N ALA A 13 11.49 3.03 4.36
CA ALA A 13 10.73 2.11 3.54
C ALA A 13 11.65 1.17 2.75
N ALA A 14 11.29 -0.10 2.72
CA ALA A 14 11.98 -1.12 1.94
C ALA A 14 10.97 -1.96 1.17
N ILE A 15 11.36 -2.39 -0.03
CA ILE A 15 10.57 -3.31 -0.83
C ILE A 15 11.39 -4.54 -1.15
N SER A 16 10.83 -5.74 -0.94
CA SER A 16 11.52 -6.99 -1.22
C SER A 16 11.42 -7.36 -2.70
N LEU A 17 12.53 -7.77 -3.27
CA LEU A 17 12.67 -8.17 -4.66
C LEU A 17 13.22 -9.59 -4.74
N SER A 18 12.66 -10.41 -5.62
CA SER A 18 13.20 -11.73 -5.93
C SER A 18 14.50 -11.60 -6.70
N ILE A 19 15.50 -12.42 -6.36
CA ILE A 19 16.80 -12.45 -7.03
C ILE A 19 16.98 -13.82 -7.70
N PRO A 20 17.27 -13.86 -8.99
CA PRO A 20 17.36 -12.74 -9.94
C PRO A 20 15.98 -12.11 -10.22
N PRO A 21 15.94 -10.82 -10.57
CA PRO A 21 14.68 -10.17 -10.94
C PRO A 21 14.09 -10.80 -12.21
N SER A 22 12.77 -10.90 -12.28
CA SER A 22 12.08 -11.45 -13.46
C SER A 22 12.30 -10.61 -14.71
N ASP A 23 12.42 -9.30 -14.54
CA ASP A 23 12.83 -8.37 -15.59
C ASP A 23 13.95 -7.48 -15.05
N SER A 24 15.16 -7.67 -15.58
CA SER A 24 16.36 -6.96 -15.13
C SER A 24 16.42 -5.49 -15.56
N THR A 25 15.52 -5.06 -16.45
CA THR A 25 15.42 -3.64 -16.83
C THR A 25 14.84 -2.76 -15.73
N LEU A 26 14.44 -3.35 -14.60
CA LEU A 26 13.92 -2.68 -13.41
C LEU A 26 14.75 -1.47 -12.97
N PHE A 27 16.07 -1.57 -13.07
CA PHE A 27 16.99 -0.52 -12.61
C PHE A 27 17.46 0.44 -13.73
N LYS A 28 16.94 0.27 -14.94
CA LYS A 28 17.47 0.94 -16.12
C LYS A 28 16.95 2.39 -16.27
N HIS A 29 15.73 2.65 -15.83
CA HIS A 29 15.05 3.94 -16.09
C HIS A 29 14.62 4.64 -14.80
N LYS A 30 14.79 5.97 -14.77
CA LYS A 30 14.38 6.80 -13.63
C LYS A 30 12.88 6.74 -13.37
N ALA A 31 12.04 6.63 -14.40
CA ALA A 31 10.59 6.53 -14.26
C ALA A 31 10.17 5.35 -13.35
N THR A 32 10.90 4.25 -13.38
CA THR A 32 10.63 3.09 -12.55
C THR A 32 10.77 3.40 -11.05
N SER A 33 11.87 4.04 -10.66
CA SER A 33 12.06 4.44 -9.25
C SER A 33 11.10 5.54 -8.82
N ASP A 34 10.78 6.48 -9.69
CA ASP A 34 9.81 7.54 -9.39
C ASP A 34 8.40 6.98 -9.18
N VAL A 35 7.98 5.99 -9.97
CA VAL A 35 6.70 5.29 -9.77
C VAL A 35 6.69 4.55 -8.45
N VAL A 36 7.73 3.78 -8.14
CA VAL A 36 7.82 3.04 -6.86
C VAL A 36 7.73 4.01 -5.68
N LEU A 37 8.49 5.09 -5.70
CA LEU A 37 8.48 6.08 -4.63
C LEU A 37 7.09 6.70 -4.44
N PHE A 38 6.46 7.12 -5.54
CA PHE A 38 5.13 7.72 -5.49
C PHE A 38 4.09 6.74 -4.94
N LEU A 39 4.07 5.51 -5.45
CA LEU A 39 3.12 4.48 -4.99
C LEU A 39 3.38 4.04 -3.56
N THR A 40 4.62 4.03 -3.10
CA THR A 40 4.97 3.77 -1.70
C THR A 40 4.42 4.85 -0.78
N ASN A 41 4.54 6.11 -1.17
CA ASN A 41 3.99 7.25 -0.42
C ASN A 41 2.46 7.31 -0.46
N HIS A 42 1.83 6.63 -1.40
CA HIS A 42 0.36 6.54 -1.57
C HIS A 42 -0.10 5.08 -1.60
N ARG A 43 0.45 4.27 -0.71
CA ARG A 43 0.35 2.80 -0.73
C ARG A 43 -1.03 2.21 -0.54
N PHE A 44 -2.00 3.01 -0.06
CA PHE A 44 -3.38 2.58 0.11
C PHE A 44 -4.31 3.08 -0.98
N SER A 45 -3.79 3.70 -2.02
CA SER A 45 -4.56 4.26 -3.14
C SER A 45 -4.20 3.61 -4.46
N ASP A 46 -5.19 3.53 -5.34
CA ASP A 46 -5.04 3.08 -6.72
C ASP A 46 -4.90 4.28 -7.65
N PHE A 47 -4.09 4.14 -8.68
CA PHE A 47 -3.85 5.18 -9.68
C PHE A 47 -3.93 4.62 -11.09
N SER A 48 -4.53 5.39 -12.01
CA SER A 48 -4.41 5.13 -13.44
C SER A 48 -3.01 5.50 -13.94
N LEU A 49 -2.61 4.98 -15.10
CA LEU A 49 -1.33 5.34 -15.71
C LEU A 49 -1.26 6.83 -16.05
N ARG A 50 -2.40 7.43 -16.42
CA ARG A 50 -2.50 8.87 -16.70
C ARG A 50 -2.29 9.71 -15.43
N GLU A 51 -2.93 9.32 -14.33
CA GLU A 51 -2.75 9.99 -13.05
C GLU A 51 -1.29 9.93 -12.59
N LEU A 52 -0.65 8.76 -12.70
CA LEU A 52 0.76 8.59 -12.38
C LEU A 52 1.65 9.50 -13.24
N ALA A 53 1.44 9.51 -14.54
CA ALA A 53 2.22 10.37 -15.47
C ALA A 53 2.12 11.84 -15.09
N THR A 54 0.92 12.31 -14.77
CA THR A 54 0.69 13.69 -14.33
C THR A 54 1.37 13.98 -12.99
N GLN A 55 1.26 13.10 -12.03
CA GLN A 55 1.78 13.30 -10.67
C GLN A 55 3.30 13.27 -10.60
N ILE A 56 3.95 12.38 -11.35
CA ILE A 56 5.41 12.23 -11.31
C ILE A 56 6.15 12.98 -12.42
N GLY A 57 5.43 13.60 -13.36
CA GLY A 57 6.02 14.42 -14.42
C GLY A 57 6.76 13.62 -15.49
N HIS A 58 6.32 12.41 -15.80
CA HIS A 58 6.82 11.58 -16.90
C HIS A 58 5.79 11.42 -18.01
N SER A 59 6.23 11.03 -19.20
CA SER A 59 5.32 10.70 -20.29
C SER A 59 4.50 9.46 -19.97
N HIS A 60 3.30 9.36 -20.54
CA HIS A 60 2.45 8.17 -20.40
C HIS A 60 3.17 6.89 -20.84
N GLN A 61 3.97 6.97 -21.90
CA GLN A 61 4.73 5.82 -22.41
C GLN A 61 5.81 5.37 -21.41
N SER A 62 6.53 6.31 -20.79
CA SER A 62 7.53 5.99 -19.76
C SER A 62 6.89 5.34 -18.53
N VAL A 63 5.75 5.85 -18.10
CA VAL A 63 4.99 5.28 -16.98
C VAL A 63 4.49 3.88 -17.32
N ARG A 64 3.97 3.68 -18.52
CA ARG A 64 3.52 2.35 -18.97
C ARG A 64 4.65 1.32 -18.93
N ARG A 65 5.83 1.67 -19.43
CA ARG A 65 7.01 0.81 -19.37
C ARG A 65 7.42 0.51 -17.94
N ALA A 66 7.46 1.53 -17.09
CA ALA A 66 7.79 1.38 -15.67
C ALA A 66 6.82 0.43 -14.96
N VAL A 67 5.51 0.63 -15.14
CA VAL A 67 4.49 -0.23 -14.55
C VAL A 67 4.59 -1.67 -15.06
N ASN A 68 4.86 -1.87 -16.36
CA ASN A 68 5.04 -3.22 -16.91
C ASN A 68 6.23 -3.94 -16.28
N VAL A 69 7.36 -3.26 -16.12
CA VAL A 69 8.56 -3.82 -15.46
C VAL A 69 8.31 -4.12 -13.99
N LEU A 70 7.66 -3.19 -13.29
CA LEU A 70 7.31 -3.36 -11.87
C LEU A 70 6.31 -4.51 -11.67
N SER A 71 5.32 -4.61 -12.53
CA SER A 71 4.35 -5.71 -12.51
C SER A 71 5.01 -7.07 -12.79
N ALA A 72 5.92 -7.13 -13.74
CA ALA A 72 6.70 -8.35 -14.04
C ALA A 72 7.55 -8.81 -12.86
N ASN A 73 8.01 -7.89 -12.02
CA ASN A 73 8.77 -8.16 -10.80
C ASN A 73 7.88 -8.27 -9.53
N ASP A 74 6.57 -8.26 -9.69
CA ASP A 74 5.60 -8.38 -8.60
C ASP A 74 5.70 -7.26 -7.54
N LEU A 75 6.13 -6.07 -7.97
CA LEU A 75 6.28 -4.90 -7.10
C LEU A 75 5.05 -3.98 -7.11
N VAL A 76 4.23 -4.08 -8.15
CA VAL A 76 2.92 -3.43 -8.23
C VAL A 76 1.84 -4.45 -8.55
N VAL A 77 0.62 -4.14 -8.13
CA VAL A 77 -0.58 -4.96 -8.34
C VAL A 77 -1.58 -4.15 -9.14
N GLU A 78 -2.22 -4.79 -10.11
CA GLU A 78 -3.32 -4.20 -10.85
C GLU A 78 -4.64 -4.52 -10.17
N SER A 79 -5.47 -3.49 -10.00
CA SER A 79 -6.80 -3.64 -9.42
C SER A 79 -7.79 -4.06 -10.51
N PRO A 80 -8.58 -5.14 -10.30
CA PRO A 80 -9.57 -5.59 -11.27
C PRO A 80 -10.81 -4.69 -11.28
N GLY A 81 -11.56 -4.70 -12.39
CA GLY A 81 -12.93 -4.21 -12.43
C GLY A 81 -13.13 -2.77 -12.89
N SER A 82 -12.11 -2.13 -13.47
CA SER A 82 -12.25 -0.81 -14.09
C SER A 82 -11.99 -0.88 -15.60
N ASN A 83 -12.62 0.01 -16.36
CA ASN A 83 -12.28 0.24 -17.77
C ASN A 83 -10.88 0.85 -17.93
N GLN A 84 -10.29 1.29 -16.85
CA GLN A 84 -8.93 1.82 -16.79
C GLN A 84 -8.02 0.86 -16.03
N ARG A 85 -6.79 0.79 -16.46
CA ARG A 85 -5.73 0.07 -15.75
C ARG A 85 -5.37 0.86 -14.48
N LEU A 86 -5.78 0.34 -13.32
CA LEU A 86 -5.46 0.92 -12.02
C LEU A 86 -4.39 0.08 -11.34
N VAL A 87 -3.40 0.74 -10.75
CA VAL A 87 -2.28 0.09 -10.09
C VAL A 87 -2.03 0.66 -8.71
N HIS A 88 -1.54 -0.20 -7.81
CA HIS A 88 -1.04 0.17 -6.49
C HIS A 88 0.24 -0.61 -6.16
N ILE A 89 0.97 -0.14 -5.17
CA ILE A 89 2.16 -0.85 -4.70
C ILE A 89 1.78 -2.22 -4.13
N ASN A 90 2.61 -3.23 -4.34
CA ASN A 90 2.42 -4.53 -3.70
C ASN A 90 2.79 -4.43 -2.22
N ARG A 91 1.80 -4.19 -1.37
CA ARG A 91 1.98 -4.01 0.08
C ARG A 91 2.53 -5.25 0.78
N GLN A 92 2.37 -6.44 0.22
CA GLN A 92 2.95 -7.66 0.79
C GLN A 92 4.48 -7.65 0.77
N ARG A 93 5.07 -6.91 -0.18
CA ARG A 93 6.53 -6.77 -0.32
C ARG A 93 7.07 -5.50 0.31
N LEU A 94 6.21 -4.64 0.82
CA LEU A 94 6.55 -3.34 1.39
C LEU A 94 6.69 -3.44 2.91
N SER A 95 7.75 -2.88 3.44
CA SER A 95 7.98 -2.74 4.88
C SER A 95 8.32 -1.30 5.21
N ILE A 96 7.60 -0.73 6.16
CA ILE A 96 7.84 0.60 6.71
C ILE A 96 7.81 0.48 8.23
N PRO A 97 8.89 0.89 8.95
CA PRO A 97 9.01 0.64 10.39
C PRO A 97 7.84 1.16 11.23
N ASP A 98 7.28 2.32 10.86
CA ASP A 98 6.23 2.99 11.62
C ASP A 98 4.82 2.72 11.08
N ASP A 99 4.67 1.77 10.15
CA ASP A 99 3.37 1.39 9.60
C ASP A 99 3.02 -0.07 9.93
N PRO A 100 2.39 -0.31 11.09
CA PRO A 100 2.02 -1.66 11.51
C PRO A 100 0.94 -2.32 10.63
N ILE A 101 0.17 -1.54 9.88
CA ILE A 101 -0.84 -2.08 8.94
C ILE A 101 -0.18 -3.01 7.92
N LEU A 102 1.03 -2.70 7.46
CA LEU A 102 1.76 -3.51 6.49
C LEU A 102 2.17 -4.89 7.04
N ARG A 103 2.12 -5.10 8.35
CA ARG A 103 2.41 -6.40 9.01
C ARG A 103 1.23 -7.36 8.98
N ILE A 104 0.05 -6.89 8.62
CA ILE A 104 -1.14 -7.73 8.49
C ILE A 104 -0.92 -8.68 7.31
N PRO A 105 -0.96 -10.01 7.53
CA PRO A 105 -0.55 -10.97 6.49
C PRO A 105 -1.41 -10.96 5.23
N GLN A 106 -2.71 -10.67 5.38
CA GLN A 106 -3.66 -10.65 4.27
C GLN A 106 -3.94 -9.22 3.83
N PRO A 107 -3.46 -8.79 2.63
CA PRO A 107 -3.55 -7.41 2.17
C PRO A 107 -4.97 -6.86 2.05
N GLU A 108 -5.95 -7.71 1.82
CA GLU A 108 -7.36 -7.34 1.72
C GLU A 108 -7.92 -6.73 3.01
N TYR A 109 -7.27 -6.98 4.14
CA TYR A 109 -7.64 -6.41 5.43
C TYR A 109 -6.90 -5.12 5.78
N HIS A 110 -5.90 -4.70 4.99
CA HIS A 110 -5.14 -3.48 5.27
C HIS A 110 -6.04 -2.25 5.35
N GLN A 111 -6.85 -2.00 4.33
CA GLN A 111 -7.74 -0.84 4.29
C GLN A 111 -8.87 -0.93 5.32
N PRO A 112 -9.57 -2.05 5.49
CA PRO A 112 -10.59 -2.17 6.53
C PRO A 112 -10.05 -1.95 7.95
N VAL A 113 -8.89 -2.50 8.28
CA VAL A 113 -8.27 -2.28 9.60
C VAL A 113 -7.83 -0.83 9.77
N LYS A 114 -7.19 -0.25 8.75
CA LYS A 114 -6.80 1.16 8.78
C LYS A 114 -8.00 2.07 9.01
N ALA A 115 -9.11 1.84 8.32
CA ALA A 115 -10.34 2.61 8.48
C ALA A 115 -10.91 2.46 9.90
N ALA A 116 -10.96 1.25 10.43
CA ALA A 116 -11.43 0.99 11.79
C ALA A 116 -10.55 1.69 12.85
N VAL A 117 -9.23 1.63 12.70
CA VAL A 117 -8.29 2.30 13.62
C VAL A 117 -8.45 3.81 13.56
N THR A 118 -8.60 4.38 12.38
CA THR A 118 -8.81 5.82 12.21
C THR A 118 -10.11 6.26 12.89
N GLU A 119 -11.20 5.56 12.65
CA GLU A 119 -12.50 5.86 13.25
C GLU A 119 -12.46 5.76 14.78
N LEU A 120 -11.83 4.73 15.32
CA LEU A 120 -11.68 4.57 16.76
C LEU A 120 -10.87 5.72 17.39
N ARG A 121 -9.78 6.15 16.74
CA ARG A 121 -8.97 7.27 17.24
C ARG A 121 -9.70 8.62 17.17
N GLU A 122 -10.57 8.81 16.20
CA GLU A 122 -11.37 10.03 16.06
C GLU A 122 -12.52 10.12 17.07
N ASN A 123 -13.10 8.98 17.47
CA ASN A 123 -14.31 8.93 18.28
C ASN A 123 -14.05 8.58 19.76
N ILE A 124 -12.89 8.06 20.09
CA ILE A 124 -12.52 7.70 21.47
C ILE A 124 -11.39 8.60 21.95
N THR A 125 -11.61 9.26 23.09
CA THR A 125 -10.57 10.09 23.72
C THR A 125 -9.56 9.23 24.49
N ASP A 126 -8.34 9.76 24.62
CA ASP A 126 -7.28 9.14 25.43
C ASP A 126 -6.88 7.72 25.02
N VAL A 127 -6.96 7.41 23.71
CA VAL A 127 -6.46 6.14 23.19
C VAL A 127 -4.94 6.08 23.34
N VAL A 128 -4.47 5.11 24.13
CA VAL A 128 -3.05 4.82 24.34
C VAL A 128 -2.53 3.82 23.31
N GLY A 129 -3.35 2.88 22.93
CA GLY A 129 -3.00 1.86 21.94
C GLY A 129 -4.20 1.11 21.40
N ILE A 130 -4.01 0.52 20.22
CA ILE A 130 -4.97 -0.37 19.60
C ILE A 130 -4.21 -1.65 19.21
N ILE A 131 -4.75 -2.78 19.59
CA ILE A 131 -4.15 -4.10 19.32
C ILE A 131 -5.09 -4.90 18.43
N LEU A 132 -4.60 -5.28 17.25
CA LEU A 132 -5.29 -6.24 16.39
C LEU A 132 -4.99 -7.66 16.88
N TYR A 133 -6.02 -8.48 17.00
CA TYR A 133 -5.87 -9.88 17.36
C TYR A 133 -6.82 -10.77 16.53
N GLY A 134 -6.90 -12.04 16.82
CA GLY A 134 -7.79 -12.96 16.13
C GLY A 134 -7.30 -13.42 14.75
N SER A 135 -8.23 -13.87 13.92
CA SER A 135 -7.92 -14.49 12.62
C SER A 135 -7.25 -13.53 11.63
N VAL A 136 -7.65 -12.26 11.61
CA VAL A 136 -7.03 -11.24 10.73
C VAL A 136 -5.58 -11.01 11.11
N ALA A 137 -5.28 -10.94 12.41
CA ALA A 137 -3.90 -10.77 12.88
C ALA A 137 -3.01 -11.96 12.53
N ARG A 138 -3.57 -13.17 12.54
CA ARG A 138 -2.84 -14.40 12.22
C ARG A 138 -2.76 -14.74 10.74
N GLY A 139 -3.48 -14.00 9.87
CA GLY A 139 -3.53 -14.31 8.45
C GLY A 139 -4.42 -15.51 8.09
N GLU A 140 -5.38 -15.83 8.94
CA GLU A 140 -6.29 -16.97 8.81
C GLU A 140 -7.74 -16.55 8.59
N ALA A 141 -7.96 -15.27 8.25
CA ALA A 141 -9.31 -14.73 8.07
C ALA A 141 -9.92 -15.18 6.74
N ASP A 142 -11.24 -15.37 6.77
CA ASP A 142 -12.06 -15.62 5.59
C ASP A 142 -13.13 -14.54 5.44
N ARG A 143 -14.04 -14.70 4.46
CA ARG A 143 -15.11 -13.72 4.18
C ARG A 143 -16.09 -13.50 5.34
N ARG A 144 -16.13 -14.40 6.32
CA ARG A 144 -17.00 -14.32 7.50
C ARG A 144 -16.26 -13.86 8.75
N SER A 145 -14.95 -13.67 8.65
CA SER A 145 -14.14 -13.27 9.79
C SER A 145 -14.39 -11.82 10.15
N ASP A 146 -14.48 -11.56 11.45
CA ASP A 146 -14.54 -10.21 12.00
C ASP A 146 -13.12 -9.64 12.21
N ILE A 147 -13.04 -8.32 12.28
CA ILE A 147 -11.83 -7.63 12.70
C ILE A 147 -11.90 -7.41 14.21
N ASP A 148 -11.00 -8.06 14.94
CA ASP A 148 -10.95 -8.00 16.40
C ASP A 148 -9.91 -7.00 16.88
N LEU A 149 -10.36 -5.95 17.54
CA LEU A 149 -9.50 -4.88 18.04
C LEU A 149 -9.69 -4.67 19.55
N TRP A 150 -8.59 -4.57 20.28
CA TRP A 150 -8.58 -4.07 21.64
C TRP A 150 -8.17 -2.63 21.65
N VAL A 151 -8.94 -1.79 22.31
CA VAL A 151 -8.63 -0.36 22.49
C VAL A 151 -8.19 -0.14 23.93
N LEU A 152 -6.99 0.34 24.12
CA LEU A 152 -6.47 0.73 25.43
C LEU A 152 -6.62 2.23 25.58
N THR A 153 -7.29 2.64 26.65
CA THR A 153 -7.47 4.06 26.99
C THR A 153 -6.83 4.37 28.32
N ARG A 154 -6.47 5.63 28.51
CA ARG A 154 -6.02 6.12 29.82
C ARG A 154 -7.26 6.45 30.67
N SER A 155 -7.33 5.91 31.84
CA SER A 155 -8.37 6.23 32.82
C SER A 155 -8.02 7.48 33.61
#